data_1a0db53d1276964720195ee83b1ba193
#
_entry.id   1a0db53d1276964720195ee83b1ba193
#
_cell.length_a   1.000
_cell.length_b   1.000
_cell.length_c   1.000
_cell.angle_alpha   90.00
_cell.angle_beta   90.00
_cell.angle_gamma   90.00
#
_symmetry.space_group_name_H-M   'P 1'
#
loop_
_entity.id
_entity.type
_entity.pdbx_description
1 polymer ?
#
loop_
_entity_poly.entity_id
_entity_poly.type
_entity_poly.pdbx_seq_one_letter_code
_entity_poly.pdbx_strand_id
1 'polypeptide(L)'
;VDYKQICYTDEDVICNVRDSVLEYIENKLAAGSVIGVDLQFIDLAQGDNGYYCHCPNCMKVMKEENGAASGPVVRFANRIDEEVSEQYEGLAYLIFAYMGTQPACVTPASSGVRVTFAPNGCCSAHKLRGGECNEQFSLYAVTDSDIINNDDFGEWLETWCKLCDNVYVWYYLLEQNVQTYTVLDNLYDDMKFFFENGVQGMFFNSDNQAISFNHLYLQLAYEMNWNPDMTREEYDELTEKLLALNYGDGWMYIEEYIDIL
;
A
#
# COMPACT_ATOMS: atom_id res chain seq x y z
N VAL A 1 -15.12 22.51 5.46
CA VAL A 1 -13.67 22.65 5.16
C VAL A 1 -13.41 21.65 4.06
N ASP A 2 -13.10 22.14 2.85
CA ASP A 2 -12.70 21.26 1.74
C ASP A 2 -11.29 20.76 2.07
N TYR A 3 -11.19 19.52 2.51
CA TYR A 3 -9.91 18.83 2.70
C TYR A 3 -9.35 18.49 1.32
N LYS A 4 -8.38 19.28 0.85
CA LYS A 4 -7.63 19.04 -0.38
C LYS A 4 -6.21 18.61 -0.02
N GLN A 5 -5.54 17.96 -0.96
CA GLN A 5 -4.10 17.70 -0.81
C GLN A 5 -3.33 19.02 -0.82
N ILE A 6 -2.18 19.02 -0.18
CA ILE A 6 -1.25 20.18 -0.24
C ILE A 6 -0.72 20.36 -1.66
N CYS A 7 -0.15 21.52 -1.95
CA CYS A 7 0.57 21.76 -3.19
C CYS A 7 2.02 21.29 -3.03
N TYR A 8 2.35 20.13 -3.61
CA TYR A 8 3.67 19.50 -3.50
C TYR A 8 4.79 20.24 -4.27
N THR A 9 4.47 21.30 -5.02
CA THR A 9 5.43 22.10 -5.81
C THR A 9 5.49 23.57 -5.37
N ASP A 10 4.83 23.91 -4.28
CA ASP A 10 4.85 25.25 -3.71
C ASP A 10 5.98 25.36 -2.67
N GLU A 11 6.90 26.29 -2.90
CA GLU A 11 8.09 26.45 -2.04
C GLU A 11 7.74 26.79 -0.58
N ASP A 12 6.73 27.64 -0.37
CA ASP A 12 6.31 28.00 0.99
C ASP A 12 5.71 26.78 1.71
N VAL A 13 4.97 25.93 0.99
CA VAL A 13 4.42 24.68 1.54
C VAL A 13 5.55 23.69 1.87
N ILE A 14 6.51 23.51 0.97
CA ILE A 14 7.66 22.63 1.18
C ILE A 14 8.47 23.07 2.40
N CYS A 15 8.82 24.37 2.46
CA CYS A 15 9.55 24.92 3.60
C CYS A 15 8.77 24.75 4.94
N ASN A 16 7.46 25.00 4.94
CA ASN A 16 6.64 24.85 6.13
C ASN A 16 6.57 23.38 6.60
N VAL A 17 6.47 22.43 5.67
CA VAL A 17 6.47 21.01 6.04
C VAL A 17 7.83 20.58 6.57
N ARG A 18 8.93 20.94 5.89
CA ARG A 18 10.29 20.69 6.39
C ARG A 18 10.49 21.24 7.80
N ASP A 19 10.13 22.49 8.04
CA ASP A 19 10.32 23.14 9.33
C ASP A 19 9.47 22.46 10.42
N SER A 20 8.26 22.04 10.09
CA SER A 20 7.40 21.26 11.00
C SER A 20 7.99 19.88 11.31
N VAL A 21 8.62 19.22 10.32
CA VAL A 21 9.32 17.93 10.52
C VAL A 21 10.52 18.14 11.46
N LEU A 22 11.33 19.16 11.22
CA LEU A 22 12.48 19.49 12.09
C LEU A 22 12.03 19.79 13.52
N GLU A 23 11.01 20.61 13.71
CA GLU A 23 10.43 20.89 15.03
C GLU A 23 9.91 19.62 15.71
N TYR A 24 9.24 18.75 14.97
CA TYR A 24 8.77 17.46 15.50
C TYR A 24 9.92 16.59 16.00
N ILE A 25 11.01 16.48 15.21
CA ILE A 25 12.20 15.71 15.57
C ILE A 25 12.83 16.30 16.84
N GLU A 26 13.05 17.63 16.89
CA GLU A 26 13.63 18.32 18.03
C GLU A 26 12.82 18.08 19.31
N ASN A 27 11.50 18.17 19.24
CA ASN A 27 10.60 17.92 20.36
C ASN A 27 10.70 16.46 20.85
N LYS A 28 10.80 15.49 19.93
CA LYS A 28 10.99 14.06 20.29
C LYS A 28 12.34 13.82 20.96
N LEU A 29 13.42 14.38 20.42
CA LEU A 29 14.76 14.27 21.00
C LEU A 29 14.83 14.95 22.39
N ALA A 30 14.22 16.12 22.55
CA ALA A 30 14.13 16.80 23.84
C ALA A 30 13.32 16.00 24.87
N ALA A 31 12.37 15.18 24.44
CA ALA A 31 11.62 14.26 25.28
C ALA A 31 12.37 12.94 25.57
N GLY A 32 13.58 12.76 25.02
CA GLY A 32 14.44 11.59 25.27
C GLY A 32 14.30 10.47 24.25
N SER A 33 13.59 10.69 23.14
CA SER A 33 13.54 9.72 22.03
C SER A 33 14.90 9.59 21.34
N VAL A 34 15.19 8.42 20.80
CA VAL A 34 16.41 8.10 20.04
C VAL A 34 16.04 7.81 18.59
N ILE A 35 16.72 8.49 17.63
CA ILE A 35 16.54 8.22 16.20
C ILE A 35 16.97 6.77 15.90
N GLY A 36 16.18 6.10 15.05
CA GLY A 36 16.38 4.69 14.69
C GLY A 36 15.85 3.70 15.74
N VAL A 37 15.38 4.17 16.89
CA VAL A 37 14.79 3.34 17.97
C VAL A 37 13.35 3.77 18.24
N ASP A 38 13.17 4.95 18.83
CA ASP A 38 11.83 5.48 19.17
C ASP A 38 11.25 6.34 18.05
N LEU A 39 12.11 6.92 17.22
CA LEU A 39 11.75 7.75 16.08
C LEU A 39 12.41 7.17 14.83
N GLN A 40 11.64 6.40 14.07
CA GLN A 40 12.11 5.72 12.87
C GLN A 40 11.46 6.29 11.60
N PHE A 41 10.22 6.75 11.71
CA PHE A 41 9.41 7.18 10.58
C PHE A 41 8.87 8.58 10.76
N ILE A 42 8.90 9.35 9.68
CA ILE A 42 8.17 10.60 9.51
C ILE A 42 7.05 10.33 8.51
N ASP A 43 5.82 10.53 8.92
CA ASP A 43 4.65 10.36 8.06
C ASP A 43 4.46 11.61 7.20
N LEU A 44 4.68 11.47 5.90
CA LEU A 44 4.41 12.46 4.85
C LEU A 44 3.20 12.05 3.98
N ALA A 45 2.43 11.09 4.44
CA ALA A 45 1.30 10.56 3.69
C ALA A 45 0.30 11.66 3.33
N GLN A 46 -0.24 11.56 2.14
CA GLN A 46 -1.33 12.41 1.70
C GLN A 46 -2.62 12.11 2.47
N GLY A 47 -3.49 13.10 2.57
CA GLY A 47 -4.80 12.94 3.18
C GLY A 47 -5.68 11.94 2.41
N ASP A 48 -6.65 11.35 3.10
CA ASP A 48 -7.58 10.36 2.54
C ASP A 48 -8.61 11.00 1.60
N ASN A 49 -8.13 11.41 0.45
CA ASN A 49 -8.94 11.96 -0.65
C ASN A 49 -8.16 12.01 -1.98
N GLY A 50 -8.89 12.06 -3.09
CA GLY A 50 -8.33 12.16 -4.45
C GLY A 50 -8.18 13.59 -5.00
N TYR A 51 -8.25 14.64 -4.17
CA TYR A 51 -8.23 16.04 -4.62
C TYR A 51 -6.81 16.61 -4.72
N TYR A 52 -6.05 16.15 -5.70
CA TYR A 52 -4.69 16.62 -5.94
C TYR A 52 -4.63 18.07 -6.46
N CYS A 53 -3.49 18.72 -6.24
CA CYS A 53 -3.26 20.07 -6.72
C CYS A 53 -3.07 20.09 -8.24
N HIS A 54 -3.89 20.88 -8.95
CA HIS A 54 -3.81 21.08 -10.39
C HIS A 54 -3.25 22.47 -10.77
N CYS A 55 -2.40 23.06 -9.93
CA CYS A 55 -1.73 24.29 -10.30
C CYS A 55 -0.77 24.06 -11.48
N PRO A 56 -0.36 25.12 -12.21
CA PRO A 56 0.51 24.95 -13.39
C PRO A 56 1.82 24.20 -13.11
N ASN A 57 2.39 24.37 -11.92
CA ASN A 57 3.63 23.67 -11.53
C ASN A 57 3.38 22.18 -11.28
N CYS A 58 2.35 21.83 -10.51
CA CYS A 58 2.00 20.43 -10.29
C CYS A 58 1.66 19.72 -11.61
N MET A 59 0.87 20.36 -12.48
CA MET A 59 0.53 19.82 -13.79
C MET A 59 1.76 19.66 -14.71
N LYS A 60 2.72 20.57 -14.62
CA LYS A 60 4.00 20.44 -15.33
C LYS A 60 4.78 19.23 -14.85
N VAL A 61 4.93 19.07 -13.53
CA VAL A 61 5.62 17.91 -12.94
C VAL A 61 4.90 16.62 -13.32
N MET A 62 3.59 16.54 -13.17
CA MET A 62 2.83 15.35 -13.59
C MET A 62 3.09 14.98 -15.05
N LYS A 63 3.15 15.97 -15.93
CA LYS A 63 3.47 15.72 -17.35
C LYS A 63 4.89 15.18 -17.56
N GLU A 64 5.86 15.65 -16.80
CA GLU A 64 7.24 15.12 -16.81
C GLU A 64 7.32 13.70 -16.26
N GLU A 65 6.36 13.31 -15.42
CA GLU A 65 6.22 12.00 -14.75
C GLU A 65 5.21 11.09 -15.49
N ASN A 66 5.13 11.18 -16.80
CA ASN A 66 4.22 10.39 -17.65
C ASN A 66 2.73 10.51 -17.27
N GLY A 67 2.32 11.62 -16.69
CA GLY A 67 0.94 11.87 -16.25
C GLY A 67 0.65 11.41 -14.83
N ALA A 68 1.61 10.77 -14.14
CA ALA A 68 1.39 10.22 -12.81
C ALA A 68 1.31 11.33 -11.73
N ALA A 69 0.21 11.33 -10.98
CA ALA A 69 0.02 12.24 -9.85
C ALA A 69 0.96 11.91 -8.67
N SER A 70 1.55 10.73 -8.65
CA SER A 70 2.61 10.35 -7.71
C SER A 70 3.91 11.14 -7.89
N GLY A 71 4.18 11.66 -9.10
CA GLY A 71 5.41 12.40 -9.39
C GLY A 71 5.66 13.61 -8.47
N PRO A 72 4.71 14.56 -8.33
CA PRO A 72 4.85 15.64 -7.37
C PRO A 72 5.08 15.18 -5.94
N VAL A 73 4.43 14.07 -5.52
CA VAL A 73 4.55 13.52 -4.17
C VAL A 73 5.95 12.95 -3.93
N VAL A 74 6.47 12.16 -4.87
CA VAL A 74 7.81 11.57 -4.77
C VAL A 74 8.89 12.65 -4.76
N ARG A 75 8.81 13.64 -5.68
CA ARG A 75 9.78 14.74 -5.70
C ARG A 75 9.76 15.57 -4.42
N PHE A 76 8.58 15.79 -3.86
CA PHE A 76 8.43 16.44 -2.57
C PHE A 76 9.06 15.63 -1.44
N ALA A 77 8.75 14.33 -1.34
CA ALA A 77 9.30 13.47 -0.30
C ALA A 77 10.83 13.35 -0.39
N ASN A 78 11.37 13.20 -1.61
CA ASN A 78 12.82 13.18 -1.85
C ASN A 78 13.49 14.47 -1.35
N ARG A 79 12.86 15.62 -1.58
CA ARG A 79 13.38 16.91 -1.12
C ARG A 79 13.35 17.03 0.40
N ILE A 80 12.26 16.60 1.05
CA ILE A 80 12.21 16.57 2.53
C ILE A 80 13.28 15.65 3.09
N ASP A 81 13.47 14.45 2.51
CA ASP A 81 14.53 13.53 2.91
C ASP A 81 15.91 14.21 2.78
N GLU A 82 16.24 14.80 1.63
CA GLU A 82 17.50 15.49 1.39
C GLU A 82 17.76 16.59 2.43
N GLU A 83 16.80 17.51 2.62
CA GLU A 83 16.99 18.70 3.48
C GLU A 83 17.00 18.35 4.98
N VAL A 84 16.24 17.32 5.40
CA VAL A 84 16.22 16.92 6.83
C VAL A 84 17.39 16.01 7.16
N SER A 85 17.81 15.14 6.25
CA SER A 85 18.94 14.22 6.45
C SER A 85 20.28 14.93 6.58
N GLU A 86 20.40 16.19 6.15
CA GLU A 86 21.57 17.03 6.45
C GLU A 86 21.80 17.23 7.95
N GLN A 87 20.75 17.13 8.77
CA GLN A 87 20.79 17.36 10.22
C GLN A 87 20.52 16.08 11.00
N TYR A 88 19.66 15.20 10.52
CA TYR A 88 19.18 14.01 11.22
C TYR A 88 19.19 12.79 10.29
N GLU A 89 20.22 11.97 10.39
CA GLU A 89 20.35 10.72 9.63
C GLU A 89 19.52 9.59 10.24
N GLY A 90 19.17 8.60 9.43
CA GLY A 90 18.57 7.34 9.87
C GLY A 90 17.04 7.39 10.05
N LEU A 91 16.38 8.43 9.53
CA LEU A 91 14.93 8.53 9.47
C LEU A 91 14.42 8.03 8.12
N ALA A 92 13.20 7.50 8.13
CA ALA A 92 12.47 7.15 6.93
C ALA A 92 11.23 8.04 6.76
N TYR A 93 10.89 8.34 5.51
CA TYR A 93 9.78 9.25 5.14
C TYR A 93 8.71 8.45 4.41
N LEU A 94 7.55 8.27 5.04
CA LEU A 94 6.48 7.45 4.52
C LEU A 94 5.55 8.27 3.62
N ILE A 95 5.31 7.77 2.41
CA ILE A 95 4.27 8.23 1.49
C ILE A 95 3.37 7.08 1.06
N PHE A 96 2.16 7.38 0.60
CA PHE A 96 1.26 6.39 0.03
C PHE A 96 1.24 6.45 -1.50
N ALA A 97 1.21 5.29 -2.14
CA ALA A 97 0.72 5.10 -3.49
C ALA A 97 -0.74 4.65 -3.38
N TYR A 98 -1.66 5.62 -3.32
CA TYR A 98 -3.06 5.42 -2.98
C TYR A 98 -3.96 6.31 -3.83
N MET A 99 -5.12 5.83 -4.21
CA MET A 99 -6.02 6.55 -5.12
C MET A 99 -5.28 7.02 -6.40
N GLY A 100 -5.34 8.30 -6.76
CA GLY A 100 -4.71 8.84 -7.96
C GLY A 100 -3.18 8.78 -7.98
N THR A 101 -2.51 8.43 -6.87
CA THR A 101 -1.05 8.22 -6.83
C THR A 101 -0.63 6.75 -6.91
N GLN A 102 -1.57 5.83 -7.11
CA GLN A 102 -1.26 4.40 -7.34
C GLN A 102 -0.38 4.19 -8.57
N PRO A 103 -0.65 4.83 -9.73
CA PRO A 103 0.29 4.78 -10.85
C PRO A 103 1.65 5.33 -10.47
N ALA A 104 2.70 4.55 -10.72
CA ALA A 104 4.07 4.94 -10.40
C ALA A 104 4.56 6.06 -11.36
N CYS A 105 5.31 7.00 -10.82
CA CYS A 105 5.98 8.06 -11.58
C CYS A 105 7.25 7.54 -12.29
N VAL A 106 8.08 8.45 -12.79
CA VAL A 106 9.38 8.12 -13.42
C VAL A 106 10.54 8.41 -12.46
N THR A 107 10.38 9.41 -11.60
CA THR A 107 11.41 9.78 -10.62
C THR A 107 11.57 8.69 -9.56
N PRO A 108 12.77 8.13 -9.35
CA PRO A 108 13.01 7.20 -8.26
C PRO A 108 12.82 7.86 -6.90
N ALA A 109 12.33 7.10 -5.94
CA ALA A 109 12.32 7.49 -4.55
C ALA A 109 13.75 7.48 -3.97
N SER A 110 14.10 8.45 -3.12
CA SER A 110 15.36 8.46 -2.39
C SER A 110 15.43 7.31 -1.39
N SER A 111 16.63 6.95 -0.94
CA SER A 111 16.83 5.83 -0.02
C SER A 111 16.14 6.00 1.33
N GLY A 112 15.83 7.23 1.73
CA GLY A 112 15.06 7.54 2.94
C GLY A 112 13.55 7.38 2.75
N VAL A 113 13.04 7.46 1.52
CA VAL A 113 11.59 7.38 1.26
C VAL A 113 11.09 5.92 1.30
N ARG A 114 9.94 5.72 1.89
CA ARG A 114 9.19 4.47 1.97
C ARG A 114 7.84 4.65 1.28
N VAL A 115 7.51 3.75 0.38
CA VAL A 115 6.24 3.79 -0.34
C VAL A 115 5.31 2.70 0.20
N THR A 116 4.13 3.07 0.67
CA THR A 116 3.06 2.12 0.96
C THR A 116 2.10 2.09 -0.21
N PHE A 117 2.15 1.03 -0.98
CA PHE A 117 1.22 0.79 -2.08
C PHE A 117 -0.09 0.23 -1.54
N ALA A 118 -1.19 0.90 -1.84
CA ALA A 118 -2.53 0.48 -1.43
C ALA A 118 -3.38 0.23 -2.67
N PRO A 119 -3.62 -1.04 -3.08
CA PRO A 119 -4.42 -1.40 -4.25
C PRO A 119 -5.92 -1.23 -3.96
N ASN A 120 -6.30 -0.04 -3.49
CA ASN A 120 -7.69 0.32 -3.25
C ASN A 120 -8.45 0.42 -4.56
N GLY A 121 -9.58 -0.27 -4.65
CA GLY A 121 -10.41 -0.31 -5.85
C GLY A 121 -10.12 -1.48 -6.80
N CYS A 122 -9.15 -2.35 -6.50
CA CYS A 122 -8.98 -3.60 -7.24
C CYS A 122 -10.12 -4.60 -6.95
N CYS A 123 -10.33 -5.56 -7.84
CA CYS A 123 -11.24 -6.67 -7.60
C CYS A 123 -10.61 -7.67 -6.62
N SER A 124 -11.20 -7.83 -5.45
CA SER A 124 -10.72 -8.78 -4.44
C SER A 124 -11.09 -10.24 -4.73
N ALA A 125 -11.99 -10.49 -5.70
CA ALA A 125 -12.36 -11.84 -6.13
C ALA A 125 -11.33 -12.48 -7.10
N HIS A 126 -10.35 -11.70 -7.56
CA HIS A 126 -9.32 -12.17 -8.48
C HIS A 126 -7.95 -11.70 -8.00
N LYS A 127 -6.91 -12.49 -8.31
CA LYS A 127 -5.54 -12.10 -8.00
C LYS A 127 -5.12 -10.81 -8.71
N LEU A 128 -4.20 -10.10 -8.09
CA LEU A 128 -3.79 -8.78 -8.53
C LEU A 128 -3.03 -8.80 -9.88
N ARG A 129 -2.42 -9.94 -10.24
CA ARG A 129 -1.63 -10.07 -11.48
C ARG A 129 -1.91 -11.39 -12.19
N GLY A 130 -2.23 -11.32 -13.49
CA GLY A 130 -2.47 -12.51 -14.33
C GLY A 130 -3.71 -13.32 -13.95
N GLY A 131 -4.72 -12.71 -13.35
CA GLY A 131 -5.93 -13.37 -12.85
C GLY A 131 -7.09 -13.41 -13.82
N GLU A 132 -6.90 -13.02 -15.09
CA GLU A 132 -7.97 -12.94 -16.11
C GLU A 132 -9.20 -12.14 -15.63
N CYS A 133 -8.98 -11.18 -14.73
CA CYS A 133 -10.04 -10.32 -14.21
C CYS A 133 -10.59 -9.43 -15.32
N ASN A 134 -11.88 -9.56 -15.63
CA ASN A 134 -12.57 -8.72 -16.61
C ASN A 134 -13.27 -7.52 -15.97
N GLU A 135 -13.22 -7.41 -14.65
CA GLU A 135 -13.78 -6.25 -13.95
C GLU A 135 -12.98 -5.00 -14.29
N GLN A 136 -13.70 -3.91 -14.49
CA GLN A 136 -13.15 -2.63 -14.89
C GLN A 136 -13.52 -1.58 -13.86
N PHE A 137 -12.53 -0.82 -13.47
CA PHE A 137 -12.68 0.22 -12.45
C PHE A 137 -12.36 1.59 -13.02
N SER A 138 -12.94 2.62 -12.44
CA SER A 138 -12.56 4.01 -12.70
C SER A 138 -11.72 4.51 -11.54
N LEU A 139 -10.46 4.85 -11.80
CA LEU A 139 -9.61 5.48 -10.81
C LEU A 139 -10.11 6.88 -10.46
N TYR A 140 -10.26 7.12 -9.16
CA TYR A 140 -10.52 8.47 -8.66
C TYR A 140 -9.35 9.40 -9.05
N ALA A 141 -9.64 10.37 -9.90
CA ALA A 141 -8.79 11.54 -10.17
C ALA A 141 -7.66 11.44 -11.20
N VAL A 142 -7.53 10.40 -12.02
CA VAL A 142 -6.53 10.43 -13.11
C VAL A 142 -7.12 11.00 -14.39
N THR A 143 -8.20 10.48 -14.91
CA THR A 143 -9.11 11.11 -15.91
C THR A 143 -10.44 10.36 -15.91
N ASP A 144 -11.53 10.99 -16.37
CA ASP A 144 -12.85 10.35 -16.51
C ASP A 144 -12.89 9.20 -17.55
N SER A 145 -11.75 8.85 -18.15
CA SER A 145 -11.65 7.92 -19.27
C SER A 145 -10.78 6.70 -19.03
N ASP A 146 -10.00 6.66 -17.95
CA ASP A 146 -9.07 5.55 -17.73
C ASP A 146 -9.78 4.42 -17.00
N ILE A 147 -10.10 3.38 -17.75
CA ILE A 147 -10.63 2.12 -17.25
C ILE A 147 -9.43 1.25 -16.90
N ILE A 148 -9.37 0.80 -15.65
CA ILE A 148 -8.30 -0.02 -15.11
C ILE A 148 -8.83 -1.37 -14.63
N ASN A 149 -7.96 -2.34 -14.52
CA ASN A 149 -8.23 -3.68 -14.02
C ASN A 149 -7.13 -4.12 -13.02
N ASN A 150 -7.22 -5.34 -12.51
CA ASN A 150 -6.25 -5.85 -11.54
C ASN A 150 -4.82 -5.87 -12.09
N ASP A 151 -4.62 -6.18 -13.37
CA ASP A 151 -3.28 -6.21 -13.97
C ASP A 151 -2.60 -4.84 -13.96
N ASP A 152 -3.35 -3.75 -14.07
CA ASP A 152 -2.81 -2.38 -13.95
C ASP A 152 -2.24 -2.15 -12.55
N PHE A 153 -2.95 -2.58 -11.48
CA PHE A 153 -2.42 -2.49 -10.11
C PHE A 153 -1.15 -3.33 -9.94
N GLY A 154 -1.11 -4.52 -10.53
CA GLY A 154 0.09 -5.37 -10.54
C GLY A 154 1.27 -4.69 -11.23
N GLU A 155 1.07 -4.07 -12.40
CA GLU A 155 2.10 -3.34 -13.14
C GLU A 155 2.61 -2.12 -12.36
N TRP A 156 1.73 -1.41 -11.67
CA TRP A 156 2.12 -0.28 -10.84
C TRP A 156 2.98 -0.72 -9.66
N LEU A 157 2.61 -1.81 -8.97
CA LEU A 157 3.44 -2.36 -7.90
C LEU A 157 4.82 -2.77 -8.41
N GLU A 158 4.89 -3.51 -9.52
CA GLU A 158 6.17 -3.90 -10.16
C GLU A 158 7.03 -2.66 -10.48
N THR A 159 6.39 -1.58 -10.91
CA THR A 159 7.09 -0.33 -11.21
C THR A 159 7.56 0.37 -9.94
N TRP A 160 6.73 0.45 -8.91
CA TRP A 160 7.11 0.99 -7.61
C TRP A 160 8.30 0.25 -7.00
N CYS A 161 8.32 -1.07 -7.07
CA CYS A 161 9.44 -1.89 -6.58
C CYS A 161 10.74 -1.70 -7.37
N LYS A 162 10.68 -1.17 -8.60
CA LYS A 162 11.87 -0.77 -9.37
C LYS A 162 12.34 0.65 -9.05
N LEU A 163 11.47 1.51 -8.57
CA LEU A 163 11.73 2.92 -8.29
C LEU A 163 12.04 3.21 -6.81
N CYS A 164 11.73 2.29 -5.94
CA CYS A 164 11.89 2.42 -4.49
C CYS A 164 12.36 1.10 -3.90
N ASP A 165 13.47 1.11 -3.16
CA ASP A 165 14.01 -0.08 -2.49
C ASP A 165 13.14 -0.54 -1.29
N ASN A 166 12.23 0.31 -0.83
CA ASN A 166 11.46 0.10 0.38
C ASN A 166 9.96 0.29 0.12
N VAL A 167 9.36 -0.69 -0.53
CA VAL A 167 7.93 -0.74 -0.81
C VAL A 167 7.24 -1.65 0.21
N TYR A 168 6.16 -1.15 0.77
CA TYR A 168 5.23 -1.87 1.64
C TYR A 168 3.88 -1.93 0.95
N VAL A 169 3.03 -2.91 1.34
CA VAL A 169 1.67 -3.03 0.81
C VAL A 169 0.66 -2.86 1.94
N TRP A 170 -0.31 -1.99 1.71
CA TRP A 170 -1.54 -1.92 2.49
C TRP A 170 -2.58 -2.79 1.80
N TYR A 171 -2.70 -4.04 2.25
CA TYR A 171 -3.52 -5.03 1.58
C TYR A 171 -4.92 -5.11 2.20
N TYR A 172 -5.92 -5.01 1.34
CA TYR A 172 -7.33 -5.08 1.74
C TYR A 172 -7.79 -6.53 1.68
N LEU A 173 -7.75 -7.24 2.81
CA LEU A 173 -8.24 -8.62 2.88
C LEU A 173 -9.75 -8.71 2.76
N LEU A 174 -10.47 -7.77 3.40
CA LEU A 174 -11.93 -7.76 3.43
C LEU A 174 -12.42 -6.34 3.73
N GLU A 175 -13.06 -5.69 2.77
CA GLU A 175 -13.60 -4.33 2.97
C GLU A 175 -15.11 -4.26 3.22
N GLN A 176 -15.88 -5.35 3.06
CA GLN A 176 -17.34 -5.26 3.09
C GLN A 176 -18.01 -6.29 3.98
N ASN A 177 -19.12 -5.87 4.59
CA ASN A 177 -19.92 -6.63 5.55
C ASN A 177 -20.59 -7.90 4.99
N VAL A 178 -20.55 -8.13 3.68
CA VAL A 178 -21.14 -9.30 3.03
C VAL A 178 -20.19 -9.80 1.94
N GLN A 179 -19.56 -10.94 2.19
CA GLN A 179 -18.77 -11.61 1.17
C GLN A 179 -19.59 -12.65 0.43
N THR A 180 -19.53 -12.58 -0.88
CA THR A 180 -20.11 -13.55 -1.80
C THR A 180 -19.04 -14.34 -2.56
N TYR A 181 -17.78 -14.22 -2.17
CA TYR A 181 -16.61 -14.86 -2.77
C TYR A 181 -15.54 -15.17 -1.70
N THR A 182 -14.62 -16.06 -2.03
CA THR A 182 -13.44 -16.37 -1.22
C THR A 182 -12.22 -15.62 -1.73
N VAL A 183 -11.27 -15.33 -0.82
CA VAL A 183 -9.97 -14.75 -1.18
C VAL A 183 -8.82 -15.75 -0.95
N LEU A 184 -9.09 -17.00 -0.59
CA LEU A 184 -8.07 -17.96 -0.17
C LEU A 184 -7.03 -18.21 -1.26
N ASP A 185 -7.47 -18.50 -2.47
CA ASP A 185 -6.57 -18.76 -3.60
C ASP A 185 -5.81 -17.52 -4.03
N ASN A 186 -6.52 -16.39 -4.09
CA ASN A 186 -5.93 -15.12 -4.46
C ASN A 186 -4.90 -14.64 -3.43
N LEU A 187 -5.18 -14.87 -2.15
CA LEU A 187 -4.28 -14.49 -1.06
C LEU A 187 -2.89 -15.10 -1.24
N TYR A 188 -2.81 -16.41 -1.52
CA TYR A 188 -1.52 -17.06 -1.77
C TYR A 188 -0.80 -16.43 -2.96
N ASP A 189 -1.47 -16.31 -4.09
CA ASP A 189 -0.88 -15.80 -5.33
C ASP A 189 -0.44 -14.33 -5.18
N ASP A 190 -1.26 -13.48 -4.55
CA ASP A 190 -0.94 -12.08 -4.32
C ASP A 190 0.23 -11.93 -3.33
N MET A 191 0.26 -12.70 -2.25
CA MET A 191 1.37 -12.69 -1.29
C MET A 191 2.68 -13.11 -1.95
N LYS A 192 2.67 -14.17 -2.76
CA LYS A 192 3.86 -14.61 -3.53
C LYS A 192 4.29 -13.52 -4.51
N PHE A 193 3.35 -12.92 -5.24
CA PHE A 193 3.64 -11.81 -6.14
C PHE A 193 4.30 -10.62 -5.43
N PHE A 194 3.83 -10.25 -4.23
CA PHE A 194 4.43 -9.18 -3.44
C PHE A 194 5.87 -9.51 -3.03
N PHE A 195 6.12 -10.69 -2.51
CA PHE A 195 7.47 -11.11 -2.08
C PHE A 195 8.44 -11.22 -3.26
N GLU A 196 8.02 -11.79 -4.39
CA GLU A 196 8.82 -11.92 -5.60
C GLU A 196 9.23 -10.56 -6.18
N ASN A 197 8.43 -9.52 -5.96
CA ASN A 197 8.75 -8.14 -6.34
C ASN A 197 9.54 -7.38 -5.27
N GLY A 198 9.87 -7.99 -4.14
CA GLY A 198 10.72 -7.39 -3.12
C GLY A 198 9.99 -6.48 -2.14
N VAL A 199 8.66 -6.62 -1.99
CA VAL A 199 7.89 -5.93 -0.95
C VAL A 199 8.45 -6.30 0.43
N GLN A 200 8.73 -5.26 1.25
CA GLN A 200 9.42 -5.40 2.53
C GLN A 200 8.50 -5.79 3.69
N GLY A 201 7.22 -5.59 3.55
CA GLY A 201 6.24 -5.93 4.56
C GLY A 201 4.85 -5.46 4.20
N MET A 202 3.87 -5.89 4.99
CA MET A 202 2.46 -5.63 4.69
C MET A 202 1.69 -5.20 5.92
N PHE A 203 0.72 -4.34 5.70
CA PHE A 203 -0.37 -4.06 6.62
C PHE A 203 -1.64 -4.68 6.06
N PHE A 204 -2.30 -5.53 6.85
CA PHE A 204 -3.55 -6.17 6.47
C PHE A 204 -4.71 -5.33 7.00
N ASN A 205 -5.41 -4.66 6.09
CA ASN A 205 -6.66 -3.99 6.41
C ASN A 205 -7.80 -5.02 6.37
N SER A 206 -8.38 -5.29 7.52
CA SER A 206 -9.56 -6.14 7.63
C SER A 206 -10.56 -5.45 8.55
N ASP A 207 -11.84 -5.45 8.15
CA ASP A 207 -12.88 -4.93 9.01
C ASP A 207 -13.03 -5.81 10.27
N ASN A 208 -13.09 -5.19 11.44
CA ASN A 208 -13.23 -5.86 12.74
C ASN A 208 -14.62 -6.49 12.96
N GLN A 209 -15.52 -6.39 12.00
CA GLN A 209 -16.83 -7.00 12.12
C GLN A 209 -16.74 -8.50 11.85
N ALA A 210 -17.60 -9.28 12.48
CA ALA A 210 -17.64 -10.74 12.41
C ALA A 210 -17.98 -11.23 10.99
N ILE A 211 -17.05 -10.99 10.06
CA ILE A 211 -17.10 -11.52 8.71
C ILE A 211 -16.66 -12.97 8.79
N SER A 212 -17.44 -13.84 8.18
CA SER A 212 -17.12 -15.27 8.05
C SER A 212 -15.69 -15.41 7.46
N PHE A 213 -14.89 -16.25 8.06
CA PHE A 213 -13.53 -16.60 7.63
C PHE A 213 -12.43 -15.52 7.82
N ASN A 214 -12.73 -14.32 8.35
CA ASN A 214 -11.71 -13.29 8.56
C ASN A 214 -10.52 -13.79 9.39
N HIS A 215 -10.78 -14.58 10.44
CA HIS A 215 -9.72 -15.19 11.26
C HIS A 215 -8.84 -16.13 10.44
N LEU A 216 -9.43 -16.93 9.56
CA LEU A 216 -8.68 -17.83 8.68
C LEU A 216 -7.77 -17.06 7.74
N TYR A 217 -8.30 -16.06 7.06
CA TYR A 217 -7.54 -15.22 6.12
C TYR A 217 -6.39 -14.48 6.80
N LEU A 218 -6.64 -13.89 7.96
CA LEU A 218 -5.59 -13.20 8.73
C LEU A 218 -4.51 -14.15 9.22
N GLN A 219 -4.88 -15.35 9.72
CA GLN A 219 -3.91 -16.35 10.14
C GLN A 219 -3.02 -16.78 8.98
N LEU A 220 -3.61 -17.10 7.82
CA LEU A 220 -2.86 -17.46 6.62
C LEU A 220 -1.95 -16.32 6.14
N ALA A 221 -2.46 -15.10 6.09
CA ALA A 221 -1.70 -13.93 5.70
C ALA A 221 -0.50 -13.68 6.63
N TYR A 222 -0.67 -13.81 7.94
CA TYR A 222 0.43 -13.66 8.90
C TYR A 222 1.46 -14.79 8.78
N GLU A 223 1.04 -16.03 8.61
CA GLU A 223 1.94 -17.17 8.43
C GLU A 223 2.77 -17.02 7.13
N MET A 224 2.14 -16.62 6.04
CA MET A 224 2.85 -16.32 4.80
C MET A 224 3.80 -15.12 4.92
N ASN A 225 3.39 -14.08 5.64
CA ASN A 225 4.27 -12.91 5.85
C ASN A 225 5.49 -13.27 6.70
N TRP A 226 5.37 -14.24 7.59
CA TRP A 226 6.48 -14.79 8.37
C TRP A 226 7.34 -15.78 7.59
N ASN A 227 6.73 -16.55 6.68
CA ASN A 227 7.40 -17.52 5.81
C ASN A 227 7.12 -17.21 4.32
N PRO A 228 7.84 -16.24 3.72
CA PRO A 228 7.62 -15.86 2.32
C PRO A 228 7.90 -16.98 1.31
N ASP A 229 8.71 -17.97 1.71
CA ASP A 229 9.08 -19.12 0.87
C ASP A 229 8.03 -20.25 0.91
N MET A 230 6.95 -20.11 1.70
CA MET A 230 5.89 -21.10 1.79
C MET A 230 5.44 -21.55 0.40
N THR A 231 5.43 -22.87 0.19
CA THR A 231 4.94 -23.46 -1.05
C THR A 231 3.42 -23.53 -1.06
N ARG A 232 2.82 -23.74 -2.23
CA ARG A 232 1.37 -23.92 -2.34
C ARG A 232 0.89 -25.14 -1.53
N GLU A 233 1.63 -26.24 -1.56
CA GLU A 233 1.32 -27.44 -0.78
C GLU A 233 1.32 -27.16 0.73
N GLU A 234 2.33 -26.44 1.22
CA GLU A 234 2.38 -26.05 2.65
C GLU A 234 1.24 -25.08 3.03
N TYR A 235 0.85 -24.18 2.11
CA TYR A 235 -0.30 -23.28 2.31
C TYR A 235 -1.62 -24.04 2.39
N ASP A 236 -1.83 -25.02 1.50
CA ASP A 236 -3.03 -25.84 1.45
C ASP A 236 -3.12 -26.71 2.74
N GLU A 237 -2.03 -27.36 3.17
CA GLU A 237 -1.96 -28.11 4.42
C GLU A 237 -2.23 -27.22 5.65
N LEU A 238 -1.71 -26.00 5.65
CA LEU A 238 -1.96 -25.02 6.71
C LEU A 238 -3.43 -24.59 6.73
N THR A 239 -4.04 -24.39 5.56
CA THR A 239 -5.46 -24.03 5.41
C THR A 239 -6.34 -25.11 6.02
N GLU A 240 -6.15 -26.38 5.68
CA GLU A 240 -6.88 -27.50 6.26
C GLU A 240 -6.72 -27.56 7.79
N LYS A 241 -5.50 -27.41 8.26
CA LYS A 241 -5.20 -27.39 9.71
C LYS A 241 -5.90 -26.26 10.43
N LEU A 242 -5.93 -25.06 9.86
CA LEU A 242 -6.60 -23.91 10.45
C LEU A 242 -8.13 -24.05 10.40
N LEU A 243 -8.67 -24.62 9.32
CA LEU A 243 -10.09 -24.96 9.22
C LEU A 243 -10.49 -25.96 10.32
N ALA A 244 -9.72 -27.03 10.49
CA ALA A 244 -9.97 -28.01 11.53
C ALA A 244 -9.87 -27.41 12.95
N LEU A 245 -8.91 -26.51 13.16
CA LEU A 245 -8.74 -25.81 14.45
C LEU A 245 -9.92 -24.88 14.76
N ASN A 246 -10.40 -24.15 13.77
CA ASN A 246 -11.46 -23.15 13.96
C ASN A 246 -12.87 -23.74 14.00
N TYR A 247 -13.12 -24.83 13.24
CA TYR A 247 -14.46 -25.39 13.03
C TYR A 247 -14.63 -26.81 13.56
N GLY A 248 -13.58 -27.44 14.14
CA GLY A 248 -13.65 -28.78 14.69
C GLY A 248 -14.03 -29.84 13.65
N ASP A 249 -14.77 -30.85 14.03
CA ASP A 249 -15.15 -31.99 13.17
C ASP A 249 -16.00 -31.58 11.92
N GLY A 250 -16.52 -30.38 11.90
CA GLY A 250 -17.32 -29.84 10.79
C GLY A 250 -16.53 -29.13 9.71
N TRP A 251 -15.20 -29.03 9.84
CA TRP A 251 -14.35 -28.21 8.97
C TRP A 251 -14.47 -28.54 7.47
N MET A 252 -14.65 -29.81 7.12
CA MET A 252 -14.80 -30.26 5.71
C MET A 252 -16.04 -29.64 5.03
N TYR A 253 -17.12 -29.41 5.79
CA TYR A 253 -18.31 -28.74 5.25
C TYR A 253 -18.12 -27.25 5.07
N ILE A 254 -17.24 -26.66 5.87
CA ILE A 254 -16.85 -25.25 5.72
C ILE A 254 -15.95 -25.08 4.48
N GLU A 255 -15.01 -25.99 4.28
CA GLU A 255 -14.18 -26.03 3.09
C GLU A 255 -15.04 -26.18 1.82
N GLU A 256 -15.94 -27.16 1.76
CA GLU A 256 -16.90 -27.34 0.65
C GLU A 256 -17.73 -26.06 0.41
N TYR A 257 -18.11 -25.36 1.48
CA TYR A 257 -18.83 -24.09 1.34
C TYR A 257 -17.95 -22.97 0.77
N ILE A 258 -16.70 -22.88 1.19
CA ILE A 258 -15.73 -21.93 0.66
C ILE A 258 -15.48 -22.16 -0.82
N ASP A 259 -15.37 -23.42 -1.26
CA ASP A 259 -15.17 -23.80 -2.65
C ASP A 259 -16.35 -23.44 -3.58
N ILE A 260 -17.51 -23.18 -3.00
CA ILE A 260 -18.72 -22.78 -3.74
C ILE A 260 -18.80 -21.25 -3.91
N LEU A 261 -18.16 -20.50 -3.01
CA LEU A 261 -18.19 -19.03 -3.04
C LEU A 261 -17.36 -18.46 -4.18
#